data_4e83c96f51e6ad91a6b5cdedce028ba6
#
_entry.id   4e83c96f51e6ad91a6b5cdedce028ba6
#
_cell.length_a   1.000
_cell.length_b   1.000
_cell.length_c   1.000
_cell.angle_alpha   90.00
_cell.angle_beta   90.00
_cell.angle_gamma   90.00
#
_symmetry.space_group_name_H-M   'P 1'
#
loop_
_entity.id
_entity.type
_entity.pdbx_description
1 polymer ?
#
loop_
_entity_poly.entity_id
_entity_poly.type
_entity_poly.pdbx_seq_one_letter_code
_entity_poly.pdbx_strand_id
1 'polypeptide(L)'
;MRTIWMIATMAAAVPAAASARDAELHTFHCLHGCPVGAPGTNDVVVREIYTLSSNDLTKMADWVAYRVTKESIGQSGDRDWRADPWLDDDETLAPAAYDMASGKLHIDRGHQAPLASFSGTPSAADTNILSNITPQSSALNQGPWVRLEDREREMAKRLGVPVYVLTGPLYERMMRPLPNGGDYQRVPSGYWKVVALGDGRATAFVFDQAASRGDDVCAARVSIRHVELRSRLRLFPNATNALMPLDLELGCSEQAVIDPAPSVIPAEKRSLRRRRVEGPVD
;
A
#
# COMPACT_ATOMS: atom_id res chain seq x y z
N MET A 1 -24.93 56.41 48.32
CA MET A 1 -24.33 55.07 48.36
C MET A 1 -24.58 54.40 47.03
N ARG A 2 -23.54 54.23 46.17
CA ARG A 2 -23.64 53.56 44.88
C ARG A 2 -23.00 52.16 45.01
N THR A 3 -23.82 51.13 44.92
CA THR A 3 -23.40 49.75 44.99
C THR A 3 -22.85 49.32 43.64
N ILE A 4 -21.53 48.97 43.56
CA ILE A 4 -20.87 48.45 42.39
C ILE A 4 -20.97 46.91 42.42
N TRP A 5 -21.64 46.35 41.43
CA TRP A 5 -21.69 44.90 41.20
C TRP A 5 -20.47 44.48 40.36
N MET A 6 -19.57 43.69 40.94
CA MET A 6 -18.51 43.01 40.20
C MET A 6 -19.09 41.73 39.54
N ILE A 7 -19.07 41.69 38.23
CA ILE A 7 -19.38 40.46 37.45
C ILE A 7 -18.07 39.67 37.32
N ALA A 8 -17.99 38.52 38.00
CA ALA A 8 -16.90 37.58 37.82
C ALA A 8 -17.17 36.72 36.58
N THR A 9 -16.38 36.89 35.55
CA THR A 9 -16.39 36.06 34.35
C THR A 9 -15.61 34.74 34.66
N MET A 10 -16.34 33.64 34.80
CA MET A 10 -15.75 32.29 34.81
C MET A 10 -15.33 31.92 33.40
N ALA A 11 -14.03 31.83 33.14
CA ALA A 11 -13.50 31.23 31.92
C ALA A 11 -13.62 29.71 32.03
N ALA A 12 -14.51 29.12 31.25
CA ALA A 12 -14.58 27.65 31.12
C ALA A 12 -13.35 27.17 30.36
N ALA A 13 -12.47 26.43 31.03
CA ALA A 13 -11.38 25.72 30.38
C ALA A 13 -11.98 24.57 29.54
N VAL A 14 -11.89 24.68 28.20
CA VAL A 14 -12.20 23.59 27.29
C VAL A 14 -11.10 22.53 27.45
N PRO A 15 -11.42 21.29 27.83
CA PRO A 15 -10.39 20.25 27.91
C PRO A 15 -9.84 20.03 26.48
N ALA A 16 -8.53 20.15 26.32
CA ALA A 16 -7.86 19.73 25.09
C ALA A 16 -8.17 18.24 24.87
N ALA A 17 -8.84 17.94 23.76
CA ALA A 17 -9.03 16.57 23.34
C ALA A 17 -7.65 15.93 23.20
N ALA A 18 -7.34 14.95 24.06
CA ALA A 18 -6.18 14.10 23.88
C ALA A 18 -6.34 13.44 22.52
N SER A 19 -5.41 13.70 21.58
CA SER A 19 -5.39 12.96 20.32
C SER A 19 -5.25 11.49 20.69
N ALA A 20 -6.25 10.67 20.33
CA ALA A 20 -6.11 9.23 20.41
C ALA A 20 -4.85 8.88 19.60
N ARG A 21 -3.81 8.37 20.29
CA ARG A 21 -2.68 7.77 19.59
C ARG A 21 -3.27 6.56 18.88
N ASP A 22 -3.13 6.51 17.55
CA ASP A 22 -3.50 5.34 16.80
C ASP A 22 -2.88 4.11 17.49
N ALA A 23 -3.70 3.08 17.69
CA ALA A 23 -3.22 1.86 18.34
C ALA A 23 -2.06 1.31 17.53
N GLU A 24 -0.91 1.17 18.18
CA GLU A 24 0.31 0.75 17.52
C GLU A 24 0.32 -0.77 17.34
N LEU A 25 0.28 -1.21 16.08
CA LEU A 25 0.32 -2.63 15.74
C LEU A 25 1.78 -3.07 15.56
N HIS A 26 2.14 -4.14 16.25
CA HIS A 26 3.43 -4.81 16.12
C HIS A 26 3.23 -6.25 15.67
N THR A 27 3.80 -6.60 14.52
CA THR A 27 3.92 -7.98 14.05
C THR A 27 5.36 -8.24 13.64
N PHE A 28 5.74 -9.50 13.53
CA PHE A 28 7.10 -9.84 13.07
C PHE A 28 7.35 -9.54 11.59
N HIS A 29 6.33 -9.16 10.84
CA HIS A 29 6.43 -8.70 9.45
C HIS A 29 6.79 -7.21 9.35
N CYS A 30 6.48 -6.44 10.40
CA CYS A 30 6.61 -4.98 10.41
C CYS A 30 7.90 -4.55 11.11
N LEU A 31 8.88 -4.13 10.35
CA LEU A 31 10.09 -3.52 10.90
C LEU A 31 9.76 -2.14 11.49
N HIS A 32 10.13 -1.89 12.75
CA HIS A 32 9.84 -0.63 13.48
C HIS A 32 8.35 -0.27 13.57
N GLY A 33 7.48 -1.28 13.78
CA GLY A 33 6.02 -1.11 13.84
C GLY A 33 5.36 -1.18 12.47
N CYS A 34 4.08 -1.50 12.43
CA CYS A 34 3.31 -1.53 11.20
C CYS A 34 2.93 -0.13 10.72
N PRO A 35 2.71 0.09 9.42
CA PRO A 35 2.29 1.39 8.90
C PRO A 35 1.04 1.93 9.61
N VAL A 36 1.03 3.24 9.89
CA VAL A 36 -0.11 3.95 10.47
C VAL A 36 -0.63 5.01 9.51
N GLY A 37 -1.93 5.37 9.63
CA GLY A 37 -2.59 6.36 8.79
C GLY A 37 -3.55 5.75 7.76
N ALA A 38 -3.72 4.43 7.71
CA ALA A 38 -4.81 3.80 6.96
C ALA A 38 -6.17 4.18 7.58
N PRO A 39 -7.28 4.15 6.81
CA PRO A 39 -8.62 4.38 7.34
C PRO A 39 -8.91 3.50 8.57
N GLY A 40 -9.58 4.06 9.57
CA GLY A 40 -9.92 3.33 10.80
C GLY A 40 -10.99 2.25 10.62
N THR A 41 -11.61 2.18 9.44
CA THR A 41 -12.56 1.12 9.05
C THR A 41 -11.85 -0.10 8.47
N ASN A 42 -10.58 0.03 8.09
CA ASN A 42 -9.83 -1.09 7.50
C ASN A 42 -9.67 -2.24 8.49
N ASP A 43 -9.83 -3.45 8.00
CA ASP A 43 -9.49 -4.65 8.74
C ASP A 43 -7.98 -4.95 8.69
N VAL A 44 -7.45 -5.31 9.84
CA VAL A 44 -6.07 -5.77 9.94
C VAL A 44 -6.03 -7.29 9.92
N VAL A 45 -5.49 -7.87 8.86
CA VAL A 45 -5.33 -9.30 8.68
C VAL A 45 -3.88 -9.69 8.98
N VAL A 46 -3.67 -10.56 9.97
CA VAL A 46 -2.34 -11.08 10.36
C VAL A 46 -2.27 -12.56 10.06
N ARG A 47 -1.57 -12.93 8.99
CA ARG A 47 -1.30 -14.33 8.62
C ARG A 47 0.12 -14.73 8.98
N GLU A 48 0.46 -16.00 8.80
CA GLU A 48 1.82 -16.49 9.08
C GLU A 48 2.88 -15.79 8.20
N ILE A 49 2.55 -15.45 6.97
CA ILE A 49 3.52 -14.97 5.96
C ILE A 49 3.43 -13.47 5.66
N TYR A 50 2.36 -12.80 6.08
CA TYR A 50 2.21 -11.35 5.93
C TYR A 50 1.22 -10.75 6.94
N THR A 51 1.30 -9.45 7.10
CA THR A 51 0.27 -8.62 7.72
C THR A 51 -0.20 -7.59 6.70
N LEU A 52 -1.50 -7.33 6.62
CA LEU A 52 -2.05 -6.33 5.73
C LEU A 52 -3.17 -5.52 6.39
N SER A 53 -3.44 -4.34 5.83
CA SER A 53 -4.62 -3.53 6.16
C SER A 53 -5.55 -3.55 4.96
N SER A 54 -6.66 -4.31 5.06
CA SER A 54 -7.67 -4.42 4.01
C SER A 54 -8.59 -3.22 4.01
N ASN A 55 -8.84 -2.63 2.85
CA ASN A 55 -9.70 -1.48 2.72
C ASN A 55 -11.08 -1.91 2.23
N ASP A 56 -12.11 -1.68 3.05
CA ASP A 56 -13.50 -2.09 2.82
C ASP A 56 -14.05 -1.57 1.47
N LEU A 57 -13.67 -0.37 1.07
CA LEU A 57 -14.18 0.26 -0.16
C LEU A 57 -13.49 -0.27 -1.42
N THR A 58 -12.16 -0.37 -1.39
CA THR A 58 -11.39 -0.83 -2.56
C THR A 58 -11.33 -2.35 -2.64
N LYS A 59 -11.62 -3.05 -1.54
CA LYS A 59 -11.54 -4.51 -1.37
C LYS A 59 -10.14 -5.07 -1.61
N MET A 60 -9.15 -4.25 -1.33
CA MET A 60 -7.72 -4.56 -1.49
C MET A 60 -6.94 -3.94 -0.35
N ALA A 61 -5.75 -4.46 -0.07
CA ALA A 61 -4.92 -3.89 0.98
C ALA A 61 -4.41 -2.49 0.62
N ASP A 62 -4.50 -1.54 1.57
CA ASP A 62 -3.82 -0.25 1.50
C ASP A 62 -2.30 -0.40 1.71
N TRP A 63 -1.92 -1.40 2.51
CA TRP A 63 -0.54 -1.83 2.65
C TRP A 63 -0.45 -3.30 3.02
N VAL A 64 0.65 -3.93 2.61
CA VAL A 64 1.05 -5.29 2.99
C VAL A 64 2.48 -5.25 3.50
N ALA A 65 2.70 -5.87 4.66
CA ALA A 65 4.01 -6.07 5.27
C ALA A 65 4.37 -7.55 5.23
N TYR A 66 5.57 -7.88 4.78
CA TYR A 66 6.05 -9.26 4.78
C TYR A 66 7.56 -9.35 5.03
N ARG A 67 8.02 -10.54 5.36
CA ARG A 67 9.41 -10.82 5.67
C ARG A 67 9.91 -12.03 4.88
N VAL A 68 10.86 -11.79 3.98
CA VAL A 68 11.50 -12.86 3.18
C VAL A 68 12.72 -13.37 3.92
N THR A 69 12.81 -14.69 4.10
CA THR A 69 13.99 -15.37 4.61
C THR A 69 14.48 -16.41 3.60
N LYS A 70 15.70 -16.89 3.76
CA LYS A 70 16.23 -17.93 2.89
C LYS A 70 15.35 -19.19 2.89
N GLU A 71 14.80 -19.53 4.06
CA GLU A 71 13.96 -20.72 4.28
C GLU A 71 12.55 -20.56 3.71
N SER A 72 12.02 -19.32 3.65
CA SER A 72 10.68 -19.06 3.11
C SER A 72 10.61 -19.21 1.58
N ILE A 73 11.74 -19.12 0.89
CA ILE A 73 11.82 -19.11 -0.57
C ILE A 73 11.70 -20.52 -1.12
N GLY A 74 10.86 -20.71 -2.15
CA GLY A 74 10.71 -21.99 -2.83
C GLY A 74 10.31 -21.84 -4.29
N GLN A 75 10.03 -22.96 -4.94
CA GLN A 75 9.46 -22.97 -6.28
C GLN A 75 7.97 -22.66 -6.20
N SER A 76 7.51 -21.73 -7.03
CA SER A 76 6.09 -21.39 -7.09
C SER A 76 5.26 -22.59 -7.54
N GLY A 77 4.25 -22.93 -6.74
CA GLY A 77 3.23 -23.92 -7.05
C GLY A 77 2.06 -23.35 -7.83
N ASP A 78 0.96 -24.10 -7.84
CA ASP A 78 -0.30 -23.71 -8.45
C ASP A 78 -0.89 -22.48 -7.73
N ARG A 79 -1.71 -21.72 -8.48
CA ARG A 79 -2.41 -20.55 -7.97
C ARG A 79 -3.89 -20.87 -7.81
N ASP A 80 -4.30 -21.09 -6.57
CA ASP A 80 -5.71 -21.24 -6.19
C ASP A 80 -6.22 -19.90 -5.65
N TRP A 81 -6.88 -19.12 -6.51
CA TRP A 81 -7.39 -17.81 -6.19
C TRP A 81 -8.68 -17.92 -5.38
N ARG A 82 -8.75 -17.25 -4.23
CA ARG A 82 -9.93 -17.27 -3.36
C ARG A 82 -10.14 -15.93 -2.68
N ALA A 83 -11.42 -15.64 -2.37
CA ALA A 83 -11.78 -14.55 -1.49
C ALA A 83 -11.11 -14.70 -0.12
N ASP A 84 -10.96 -13.62 0.62
CA ASP A 84 -10.39 -13.71 1.97
C ASP A 84 -11.47 -14.24 2.94
N PRO A 85 -11.27 -15.42 3.56
CA PRO A 85 -12.27 -16.00 4.46
C PRO A 85 -12.32 -15.32 5.84
N TRP A 86 -11.49 -14.32 6.10
CA TRP A 86 -11.46 -13.54 7.36
C TRP A 86 -12.11 -12.17 7.22
N LEU A 87 -12.55 -11.80 6.01
CA LEU A 87 -13.24 -10.56 5.70
C LEU A 87 -14.71 -10.87 5.34
N ASP A 88 -15.59 -9.91 5.54
CA ASP A 88 -16.95 -10.02 5.09
C ASP A 88 -17.03 -10.07 3.55
N ASP A 89 -18.07 -10.72 2.99
CA ASP A 89 -18.18 -10.97 1.54
C ASP A 89 -18.20 -9.67 0.70
N ASP A 90 -18.63 -8.57 1.27
CA ASP A 90 -18.67 -7.26 0.62
C ASP A 90 -17.37 -6.45 0.81
N GLU A 91 -16.39 -6.94 1.58
CA GLU A 91 -15.08 -6.33 1.85
C GLU A 91 -13.93 -7.02 1.13
N THR A 92 -14.19 -8.13 0.44
CA THR A 92 -13.20 -8.86 -0.36
C THR A 92 -13.64 -9.02 -1.81
N LEU A 93 -12.68 -9.21 -2.72
CA LEU A 93 -12.98 -9.56 -4.11
C LEU A 93 -13.16 -11.07 -4.25
N ALA A 94 -14.11 -11.47 -5.10
CA ALA A 94 -14.22 -12.85 -5.57
C ALA A 94 -13.30 -13.05 -6.79
N PRO A 95 -12.82 -14.29 -7.07
CA PRO A 95 -12.00 -14.58 -8.25
C PRO A 95 -12.59 -14.11 -9.57
N ALA A 96 -13.93 -14.13 -9.70
CA ALA A 96 -14.65 -13.67 -10.89
C ALA A 96 -14.47 -12.16 -11.18
N ALA A 97 -14.06 -11.33 -10.20
CA ALA A 97 -13.78 -9.92 -10.43
C ALA A 97 -12.68 -9.70 -11.50
N TYR A 98 -11.77 -10.65 -11.62
CA TYR A 98 -10.66 -10.61 -12.58
C TYR A 98 -10.97 -11.34 -13.90
N ASP A 99 -12.16 -11.87 -14.10
CA ASP A 99 -12.49 -12.57 -15.33
C ASP A 99 -12.36 -11.64 -16.52
N MET A 100 -11.68 -12.12 -17.57
CA MET A 100 -11.32 -11.36 -18.77
C MET A 100 -10.37 -10.17 -18.55
N ALA A 101 -9.91 -9.87 -17.33
CA ALA A 101 -9.02 -8.74 -17.08
C ALA A 101 -7.69 -8.87 -17.83
N SER A 102 -7.07 -10.05 -17.83
CA SER A 102 -5.82 -10.29 -18.55
C SER A 102 -5.99 -10.15 -20.05
N GLY A 103 -7.01 -10.76 -20.65
CA GLY A 103 -7.23 -10.73 -22.10
C GLY A 103 -7.69 -9.38 -22.65
N LYS A 104 -8.55 -8.64 -21.91
CA LYS A 104 -9.15 -7.39 -22.39
C LYS A 104 -8.42 -6.12 -21.93
N LEU A 105 -7.80 -6.16 -20.75
CA LEU A 105 -7.19 -5.00 -20.12
C LEU A 105 -5.69 -5.13 -19.94
N HIS A 106 -5.11 -6.30 -20.21
CA HIS A 106 -3.72 -6.63 -19.87
C HIS A 106 -3.41 -6.40 -18.39
N ILE A 107 -4.36 -6.78 -17.54
CA ILE A 107 -4.29 -6.69 -16.09
C ILE A 107 -4.14 -8.11 -15.51
N ASP A 108 -3.09 -8.31 -14.74
CA ASP A 108 -2.82 -9.54 -13.99
C ASP A 108 -3.38 -9.44 -12.57
N ARG A 109 -3.49 -10.60 -11.92
CA ARG A 109 -3.62 -10.71 -10.47
C ARG A 109 -2.23 -10.52 -9.87
N GLY A 110 -1.87 -9.27 -9.57
CA GLY A 110 -0.57 -8.90 -9.01
C GLY A 110 -0.51 -9.18 -7.52
N HIS A 111 0.47 -9.97 -7.08
CA HIS A 111 0.72 -10.20 -5.67
C HIS A 111 1.34 -8.98 -5.01
N GLN A 112 0.92 -8.66 -3.77
CA GLN A 112 1.65 -7.76 -2.90
C GLN A 112 2.73 -8.52 -2.14
N ALA A 113 2.39 -9.58 -1.39
CA ALA A 113 3.34 -10.56 -0.86
C ALA A 113 3.47 -11.73 -1.87
N PRO A 114 4.63 -11.90 -2.54
CA PRO A 114 4.74 -12.75 -3.71
C PRO A 114 4.86 -14.26 -3.38
N LEU A 115 4.19 -15.11 -4.15
CA LEU A 115 4.16 -16.55 -3.96
C LEU A 115 5.58 -17.15 -3.90
N ALA A 116 6.49 -16.77 -4.78
CA ALA A 116 7.85 -17.34 -4.83
C ALA A 116 8.68 -17.04 -3.58
N SER A 117 8.36 -15.98 -2.84
CA SER A 117 9.04 -15.65 -1.57
C SER A 117 8.59 -16.53 -0.40
N PHE A 118 7.46 -17.25 -0.55
CA PHE A 118 6.86 -18.06 0.51
C PHE A 118 6.61 -19.51 0.13
N SER A 119 6.95 -19.91 -1.09
CA SER A 119 6.72 -21.28 -1.58
C SER A 119 7.51 -22.36 -0.83
N GLY A 120 8.45 -21.98 0.04
CA GLY A 120 9.12 -22.86 0.98
C GLY A 120 8.38 -23.07 2.30
N THR A 121 7.21 -22.41 2.50
CA THR A 121 6.43 -22.49 3.74
C THR A 121 5.12 -23.26 3.54
N PRO A 122 4.55 -23.85 4.60
CA PRO A 122 3.22 -24.48 4.54
C PRO A 122 2.10 -23.50 4.15
N SER A 123 2.26 -22.22 4.46
CA SER A 123 1.27 -21.16 4.23
C SER A 123 1.38 -20.48 2.86
N ALA A 124 2.20 -21.01 1.93
CA ALA A 124 2.40 -20.44 0.60
C ALA A 124 1.08 -20.14 -0.14
N ALA A 125 0.07 -21.01 0.01
CA ALA A 125 -1.23 -20.85 -0.62
C ALA A 125 -1.99 -19.58 -0.16
N ASP A 126 -1.65 -19.00 1.00
CA ASP A 126 -2.27 -17.80 1.50
C ASP A 126 -1.88 -16.55 0.69
N THR A 127 -0.78 -16.61 -0.07
CA THR A 127 -0.42 -15.54 -1.00
C THR A 127 -1.48 -15.33 -2.09
N ASN A 128 -2.27 -16.36 -2.42
CA ASN A 128 -3.30 -16.32 -3.47
C ASN A 128 -4.67 -15.85 -2.96
N ILE A 129 -4.76 -15.40 -1.71
CA ILE A 129 -5.97 -14.78 -1.16
C ILE A 129 -6.11 -13.37 -1.73
N LEU A 130 -7.33 -13.00 -2.18
CA LEU A 130 -7.55 -11.79 -2.97
C LEU A 130 -7.34 -10.48 -2.20
N SER A 131 -7.35 -10.47 -0.88
CA SER A 131 -6.91 -9.31 -0.07
C SER A 131 -5.42 -8.98 -0.26
N ASN A 132 -4.59 -9.95 -0.65
CA ASN A 132 -3.17 -9.78 -1.02
C ASN A 132 -2.96 -9.48 -2.52
N ILE A 133 -4.01 -9.40 -3.31
CA ILE A 133 -3.94 -9.30 -4.78
C ILE A 133 -4.49 -7.96 -5.25
N THR A 134 -3.78 -7.36 -6.20
CA THR A 134 -4.18 -6.09 -6.82
C THR A 134 -4.21 -6.19 -8.34
N PRO A 135 -5.07 -5.40 -9.03
CA PRO A 135 -5.10 -5.35 -10.49
C PRO A 135 -3.86 -4.63 -11.03
N GLN A 136 -2.86 -5.36 -11.44
CA GLN A 136 -1.58 -4.84 -11.90
C GLN A 136 -1.41 -5.04 -13.41
N SER A 137 -0.90 -4.04 -14.15
CA SER A 137 -0.66 -4.24 -15.58
C SER A 137 0.35 -5.38 -15.80
N SER A 138 0.12 -6.20 -16.82
CA SER A 138 0.99 -7.34 -17.14
C SER A 138 2.43 -6.89 -17.46
N ALA A 139 2.60 -5.67 -18.01
CA ALA A 139 3.91 -5.13 -18.29
C ALA A 139 4.67 -4.79 -16.99
N LEU A 140 4.02 -4.17 -16.02
CA LEU A 140 4.60 -3.88 -14.71
C LEU A 140 4.83 -5.17 -13.92
N ASN A 141 3.80 -6.01 -13.75
CA ASN A 141 3.82 -7.22 -12.94
C ASN A 141 4.91 -8.20 -13.39
N GLN A 142 4.97 -8.48 -14.70
CA GLN A 142 5.94 -9.41 -15.30
C GLN A 142 7.23 -8.70 -15.74
N GLY A 143 7.42 -7.45 -15.38
CA GLY A 143 8.54 -6.59 -15.71
C GLY A 143 9.32 -6.12 -14.48
N PRO A 144 9.37 -4.81 -14.22
CA PRO A 144 10.17 -4.27 -13.13
C PRO A 144 9.72 -4.75 -11.74
N TRP A 145 8.43 -5.06 -11.54
CA TRP A 145 7.92 -5.55 -10.26
C TRP A 145 8.52 -6.91 -9.88
N VAL A 146 8.39 -7.92 -10.75
CA VAL A 146 8.95 -9.25 -10.49
C VAL A 146 10.48 -9.21 -10.38
N ARG A 147 11.17 -8.33 -11.12
CA ARG A 147 12.63 -8.19 -10.99
C ARG A 147 13.04 -7.61 -9.65
N LEU A 148 12.24 -6.71 -9.04
CA LEU A 148 12.50 -6.25 -7.68
C LEU A 148 12.29 -7.38 -6.67
N GLU A 149 11.22 -8.17 -6.82
CA GLU A 149 10.97 -9.35 -5.98
C GLU A 149 12.10 -10.40 -6.08
N ASP A 150 12.68 -10.59 -7.27
CA ASP A 150 13.86 -11.44 -7.46
C ASP A 150 15.05 -10.90 -6.64
N ARG A 151 15.31 -9.58 -6.67
CA ARG A 151 16.38 -8.95 -5.89
C ARG A 151 16.16 -9.08 -4.38
N GLU A 152 14.92 -8.99 -3.89
CA GLU A 152 14.56 -9.26 -2.48
C GLU A 152 14.95 -10.68 -2.08
N ARG A 153 14.57 -11.68 -2.89
CA ARG A 153 14.89 -13.11 -2.65
C ARG A 153 16.39 -13.40 -2.73
N GLU A 154 17.06 -12.84 -3.72
CA GLU A 154 18.51 -12.99 -3.87
C GLU A 154 19.26 -12.38 -2.69
N MET A 155 18.83 -11.20 -2.22
CA MET A 155 19.40 -10.54 -1.05
C MET A 155 19.20 -11.37 0.21
N ALA A 156 17.99 -11.90 0.46
CA ALA A 156 17.72 -12.78 1.60
C ALA A 156 18.61 -14.03 1.60
N LYS A 157 18.81 -14.65 0.43
CA LYS A 157 19.72 -15.80 0.27
C LYS A 157 21.18 -15.45 0.50
N ARG A 158 21.63 -14.33 -0.08
CA ARG A 158 23.03 -13.90 -0.04
C ARG A 158 23.45 -13.43 1.34
N LEU A 159 22.63 -12.63 2.00
CA LEU A 159 22.94 -12.08 3.32
C LEU A 159 22.63 -13.02 4.48
N GLY A 160 21.70 -13.96 4.28
CA GLY A 160 21.26 -14.89 5.34
C GLY A 160 20.50 -14.20 6.48
N VAL A 161 19.98 -12.99 6.24
CA VAL A 161 19.16 -12.23 7.20
C VAL A 161 17.78 -11.95 6.61
N PRO A 162 16.78 -11.73 7.45
CA PRO A 162 15.45 -11.37 6.96
C PRO A 162 15.44 -10.07 6.17
N VAL A 163 14.75 -10.06 5.03
CA VAL A 163 14.43 -8.87 4.24
C VAL A 163 12.99 -8.48 4.53
N TYR A 164 12.77 -7.28 5.05
CA TYR A 164 11.46 -6.73 5.34
C TYR A 164 10.96 -5.93 4.17
N VAL A 165 9.70 -6.11 3.81
CA VAL A 165 9.09 -5.39 2.70
C VAL A 165 7.76 -4.82 3.12
N LEU A 166 7.55 -3.54 2.79
CA LEU A 166 6.27 -2.85 2.84
C LEU A 166 5.87 -2.49 1.42
N THR A 167 4.62 -2.70 1.06
CA THR A 167 4.13 -2.41 -0.28
C THR A 167 2.65 -2.06 -0.27
N GLY A 168 2.20 -1.33 -1.27
CA GLY A 168 0.79 -0.99 -1.42
C GLY A 168 0.47 -0.23 -2.70
N PRO A 169 -0.82 -0.04 -2.99
CA PRO A 169 -1.30 0.66 -4.17
C PRO A 169 -1.25 2.19 -4.00
N LEU A 170 -1.32 2.90 -5.13
CA LEU A 170 -1.54 4.34 -5.23
C LEU A 170 -2.75 4.62 -6.11
N TYR A 171 -3.63 5.53 -5.66
CA TYR A 171 -4.87 5.91 -6.36
C TYR A 171 -4.87 7.40 -6.72
N GLU A 172 -3.93 7.82 -7.57
CA GLU A 172 -3.68 9.24 -7.88
C GLU A 172 -4.38 9.72 -9.15
N ARG A 173 -4.82 8.80 -9.99
CA ARG A 173 -5.61 9.09 -11.19
C ARG A 173 -6.67 8.02 -11.42
N MET A 174 -7.70 8.37 -12.18
CA MET A 174 -8.74 7.43 -12.59
C MET A 174 -8.16 6.38 -13.55
N MET A 175 -8.37 5.12 -13.22
CA MET A 175 -8.03 3.97 -14.06
C MET A 175 -9.30 3.25 -14.47
N ARG A 176 -9.24 2.52 -15.60
CA ARG A 176 -10.37 1.69 -16.05
C ARG A 176 -10.63 0.59 -15.00
N PRO A 177 -11.87 0.44 -14.51
CA PRO A 177 -12.18 -0.57 -13.50
C PRO A 177 -12.08 -1.99 -14.04
N LEU A 178 -11.97 -2.97 -13.13
CA LEU A 178 -12.11 -4.38 -13.49
C LEU A 178 -13.50 -4.67 -14.05
N PRO A 179 -13.65 -5.58 -15.02
CA PRO A 179 -14.94 -5.86 -15.67
C PRO A 179 -16.04 -6.28 -14.71
N ASN A 180 -15.70 -7.02 -13.65
CA ASN A 180 -16.61 -7.56 -12.66
C ASN A 180 -16.23 -7.15 -11.23
N GLY A 181 -15.56 -6.01 -11.05
CA GLY A 181 -15.05 -5.56 -9.75
C GLY A 181 -16.10 -4.93 -8.82
N GLY A 182 -17.29 -4.63 -9.34
CA GLY A 182 -18.33 -3.91 -8.58
C GLY A 182 -18.13 -2.38 -8.59
N ASP A 183 -19.08 -1.65 -8.01
CA ASP A 183 -19.21 -0.20 -8.16
C ASP A 183 -18.09 0.61 -7.50
N TYR A 184 -17.50 0.11 -6.42
CA TYR A 184 -16.49 0.82 -5.62
C TYR A 184 -15.06 0.33 -5.86
N GLN A 185 -14.90 -0.77 -6.60
CA GLN A 185 -13.58 -1.29 -6.93
C GLN A 185 -12.83 -0.30 -7.82
N ARG A 186 -11.59 -0.02 -7.44
CA ARG A 186 -10.69 0.90 -8.16
C ARG A 186 -9.41 0.17 -8.56
N VAL A 187 -9.03 0.33 -9.82
CA VAL A 187 -7.70 -0.11 -10.26
C VAL A 187 -6.68 0.95 -9.82
N PRO A 188 -5.60 0.57 -9.12
CA PRO A 188 -4.54 1.48 -8.75
C PRO A 188 -3.88 2.14 -9.95
N SER A 189 -3.43 3.38 -9.80
CA SER A 189 -2.67 4.10 -10.82
C SER A 189 -1.17 3.82 -10.76
N GLY A 190 -0.72 3.21 -9.68
CA GLY A 190 0.66 2.84 -9.43
C GLY A 190 0.80 2.06 -8.13
N TYR A 191 2.03 1.72 -7.80
CA TYR A 191 2.38 0.95 -6.62
C TYR A 191 3.67 1.48 -6.00
N TRP A 192 3.76 1.36 -4.69
CA TRP A 192 4.98 1.62 -3.97
C TRP A 192 5.49 0.35 -3.30
N LYS A 193 6.80 0.28 -3.10
CA LYS A 193 7.44 -0.80 -2.35
C LYS A 193 8.65 -0.24 -1.60
N VAL A 194 8.81 -0.62 -0.35
CA VAL A 194 9.99 -0.32 0.47
C VAL A 194 10.61 -1.62 0.92
N VAL A 195 11.88 -1.78 0.61
CA VAL A 195 12.69 -2.94 1.00
C VAL A 195 13.64 -2.51 2.09
N ALA A 196 13.70 -3.23 3.22
CA ALA A 196 14.47 -2.86 4.39
C ALA A 196 15.19 -4.05 5.04
N LEU A 197 16.28 -3.76 5.76
CA LEU A 197 17.00 -4.70 6.61
C LEU A 197 16.90 -4.27 8.08
N GLY A 198 17.02 -5.22 8.98
CA GLY A 198 16.98 -4.98 10.42
C GLY A 198 18.14 -4.13 10.96
N ASP A 199 19.14 -3.84 10.14
CA ASP A 199 20.29 -3.01 10.48
C ASP A 199 20.08 -1.51 10.24
N GLY A 200 18.89 -1.09 9.85
CA GLY A 200 18.54 0.31 9.61
C GLY A 200 18.77 0.80 8.20
N ARG A 201 18.91 -0.10 7.22
CA ARG A 201 19.00 0.25 5.80
C ARG A 201 17.68 -0.02 5.08
N ALA A 202 17.27 0.90 4.18
CA ALA A 202 16.07 0.74 3.38
C ALA A 202 16.14 1.54 2.07
N THR A 203 15.45 1.05 1.04
CA THR A 203 15.25 1.74 -0.25
C THR A 203 13.79 1.64 -0.67
N ALA A 204 13.25 2.73 -1.16
CA ALA A 204 11.87 2.84 -1.61
C ALA A 204 11.78 2.99 -3.13
N PHE A 205 10.69 2.48 -3.69
CA PHE A 205 10.37 2.47 -5.12
C PHE A 205 8.92 2.89 -5.33
N VAL A 206 8.67 3.57 -6.45
CA VAL A 206 7.32 3.83 -6.94
C VAL A 206 7.26 3.49 -8.43
N PHE A 207 6.32 2.63 -8.77
CA PHE A 207 6.06 2.20 -10.14
C PHE A 207 4.71 2.73 -10.61
N ASP A 208 4.69 3.30 -11.81
CA ASP A 208 3.45 3.64 -12.48
C ASP A 208 2.79 2.38 -13.05
N GLN A 209 1.45 2.34 -13.04
CA GLN A 209 0.70 1.25 -13.67
C GLN A 209 0.99 1.11 -15.18
N ALA A 210 1.41 2.19 -15.83
CA ALA A 210 1.80 2.21 -17.23
C ALA A 210 3.28 1.87 -17.48
N ALA A 211 4.02 1.43 -16.45
CA ALA A 211 5.42 1.04 -16.61
C ALA A 211 5.58 -0.04 -17.69
N SER A 212 6.66 0.07 -18.46
CA SER A 212 7.00 -0.89 -19.50
C SER A 212 7.71 -2.12 -18.92
N ARG A 213 7.57 -3.26 -19.56
CA ARG A 213 8.21 -4.52 -19.11
C ARG A 213 9.73 -4.39 -18.97
N GLY A 214 10.36 -3.58 -19.81
CA GLY A 214 11.82 -3.37 -19.86
C GLY A 214 12.33 -2.25 -18.94
N ASP A 215 11.47 -1.52 -18.22
CA ASP A 215 11.88 -0.38 -17.40
C ASP A 215 12.88 -0.80 -16.32
N ASP A 216 13.90 0.02 -16.10
CA ASP A 216 14.90 -0.24 -15.06
C ASP A 216 14.28 -0.06 -13.66
N VAL A 217 14.44 -1.09 -12.83
CA VAL A 217 14.00 -1.06 -11.42
C VAL A 217 14.62 0.11 -10.67
N CYS A 218 15.91 0.38 -10.91
CA CYS A 218 16.62 1.41 -10.18
C CYS A 218 16.17 2.85 -10.53
N ALA A 219 15.58 3.03 -11.71
CA ALA A 219 14.98 4.30 -12.11
C ALA A 219 13.68 4.63 -11.34
N ALA A 220 13.05 3.62 -10.72
CA ALA A 220 11.84 3.80 -9.91
C ALA A 220 12.13 4.18 -8.45
N ARG A 221 13.40 4.35 -8.04
CA ARG A 221 13.77 4.73 -6.68
C ARG A 221 13.25 6.12 -6.33
N VAL A 222 12.77 6.22 -5.10
CA VAL A 222 12.30 7.48 -4.49
C VAL A 222 12.72 7.50 -3.02
N SER A 223 12.61 8.64 -2.35
CA SER A 223 12.76 8.67 -0.89
C SER A 223 11.59 7.97 -0.19
N ILE A 224 11.83 7.42 1.01
CA ILE A 224 10.76 6.87 1.87
C ILE A 224 9.70 7.95 2.14
N ARG A 225 10.14 9.19 2.40
CA ARG A 225 9.24 10.32 2.60
C ARG A 225 8.33 10.57 1.40
N HIS A 226 8.83 10.40 0.17
CA HIS A 226 8.02 10.52 -1.04
C HIS A 226 6.90 9.47 -1.07
N VAL A 227 7.19 8.23 -0.68
CA VAL A 227 6.16 7.19 -0.53
C VAL A 227 5.15 7.57 0.54
N GLU A 228 5.60 8.02 1.73
CA GLU A 228 4.71 8.42 2.82
C GLU A 228 3.76 9.56 2.43
N LEU A 229 4.26 10.56 1.70
CA LEU A 229 3.44 11.66 1.20
C LEU A 229 2.37 11.20 0.21
N ARG A 230 2.70 10.25 -0.67
CA ARG A 230 1.79 9.75 -1.70
C ARG A 230 0.78 8.73 -1.17
N SER A 231 1.23 7.82 -0.32
CA SER A 231 0.38 6.80 0.31
C SER A 231 -0.45 7.36 1.47
N ARG A 232 -0.03 8.51 2.05
CA ARG A 232 -0.58 9.10 3.30
C ARG A 232 -0.37 8.20 4.52
N LEU A 233 0.58 7.30 4.46
CA LEU A 233 0.97 6.42 5.55
C LEU A 233 2.28 6.90 6.18
N ARG A 234 2.48 6.63 7.46
CA ARG A 234 3.78 6.65 8.11
C ARG A 234 4.26 5.20 8.20
N LEU A 235 5.32 4.87 7.45
CA LEU A 235 5.71 3.49 7.17
C LEU A 235 6.48 2.82 8.31
N PHE A 236 7.32 3.59 9.02
CA PHE A 236 8.16 3.11 10.11
C PHE A 236 7.91 3.96 11.35
N PRO A 237 6.75 3.81 12.02
CA PRO A 237 6.31 4.72 13.09
C PRO A 237 7.28 4.78 14.28
N ASN A 238 8.06 3.71 14.51
CA ASN A 238 8.98 3.58 15.64
C ASN A 238 10.47 3.64 15.24
N ALA A 239 10.77 4.01 14.01
CA ALA A 239 12.15 4.27 13.64
C ALA A 239 12.67 5.49 14.41
N THR A 240 13.73 5.30 15.20
CA THR A 240 14.35 6.37 15.99
C THR A 240 15.37 7.17 15.21
N ASN A 241 15.89 6.60 14.12
CA ASN A 241 16.90 7.21 13.25
C ASN A 241 16.43 7.17 11.79
N ALA A 242 17.00 8.06 10.97
CA ALA A 242 16.83 8.00 9.53
C ALA A 242 17.43 6.69 8.99
N LEU A 243 16.70 6.03 8.10
CA LEU A 243 17.16 4.81 7.46
C LEU A 243 18.18 5.15 6.38
N MET A 244 19.28 4.38 6.35
CA MET A 244 20.34 4.54 5.35
C MET A 244 19.94 3.85 4.04
N PRO A 245 20.48 4.28 2.88
CA PRO A 245 20.19 3.62 1.61
C PRO A 245 20.62 2.15 1.58
N LEU A 246 19.79 1.30 0.92
CA LEU A 246 20.04 -0.12 0.66
C LEU A 246 20.35 -0.37 -0.83
N ASP A 247 20.63 0.65 -1.58
CA ASP A 247 20.68 0.66 -3.05
C ASP A 247 21.64 -0.38 -3.62
N LEU A 248 22.87 -0.45 -3.10
CA LEU A 248 23.90 -1.39 -3.58
C LEU A 248 23.46 -2.84 -3.39
N GLU A 249 22.83 -3.16 -2.27
CA GLU A 249 22.35 -4.52 -1.99
C GLU A 249 21.28 -4.97 -2.97
N LEU A 250 20.51 -4.00 -3.48
CA LEU A 250 19.47 -4.19 -4.50
C LEU A 250 20.02 -4.08 -5.93
N GLY A 251 21.35 -3.92 -6.11
CA GLY A 251 21.98 -3.81 -7.42
C GLY A 251 21.74 -2.46 -8.12
N CYS A 252 21.49 -1.40 -7.35
CA CYS A 252 21.40 -0.03 -7.84
C CYS A 252 22.65 0.77 -7.47
N SER A 253 23.00 1.77 -8.30
CA SER A 253 24.11 2.68 -7.98
C SER A 253 23.77 3.61 -6.82
N GLU A 254 24.79 4.05 -6.06
CA GLU A 254 24.65 5.04 -4.98
C GLU A 254 24.45 6.46 -5.52
N GLN A 255 23.50 6.67 -6.39
CA GLN A 255 23.16 8.02 -6.83
C GLN A 255 22.09 8.61 -5.91
N ALA A 256 22.24 9.90 -5.62
CA ALA A 256 21.21 10.62 -4.86
C ALA A 256 19.83 10.45 -5.52
N VAL A 257 18.86 10.04 -4.74
CA VAL A 257 17.49 9.94 -5.21
C VAL A 257 16.92 11.34 -5.31
N ILE A 258 16.46 11.70 -6.50
CA ILE A 258 15.72 12.95 -6.74
C ILE A 258 14.25 12.60 -6.83
N ASP A 259 13.49 12.96 -5.81
CA ASP A 259 12.05 12.72 -5.83
C ASP A 259 11.41 13.49 -6.99
N PRO A 260 10.58 12.85 -7.81
CA PRO A 260 9.81 13.57 -8.81
C PRO A 260 8.90 14.60 -8.12
N ALA A 261 8.73 15.76 -8.76
CA ALA A 261 7.79 16.76 -8.24
C ALA A 261 6.42 16.11 -8.00
N PRO A 262 5.74 16.44 -6.89
CA PRO A 262 4.40 15.91 -6.66
C PRO A 262 3.52 16.25 -7.86
N SER A 263 2.87 15.24 -8.44
CA SER A 263 1.88 15.47 -9.48
C SER A 263 0.78 16.33 -8.88
N VAL A 264 0.74 17.61 -9.25
CA VAL A 264 -0.36 18.50 -8.87
C VAL A 264 -1.57 17.97 -9.61
N ILE A 265 -2.44 17.21 -8.92
CA ILE A 265 -3.77 16.91 -9.43
C ILE A 265 -4.44 18.28 -9.58
N PRO A 266 -4.77 18.74 -10.81
CA PRO A 266 -5.48 19.99 -10.96
C PRO A 266 -6.77 19.87 -10.16
N ALA A 267 -6.96 20.77 -9.21
CA ALA A 267 -8.24 20.88 -8.50
C ALA A 267 -9.31 21.10 -9.58
N GLU A 268 -10.09 20.06 -9.84
CA GLU A 268 -11.19 20.12 -10.78
C GLU A 268 -12.09 21.28 -10.34
N LYS A 269 -12.16 22.32 -11.17
CA LYS A 269 -13.04 23.47 -10.92
C LYS A 269 -14.45 22.92 -10.79
N ARG A 270 -14.92 22.75 -9.57
CA ARG A 270 -16.33 22.52 -9.27
C ARG A 270 -17.11 23.70 -9.82
N SER A 271 -17.54 23.62 -11.06
CA SER A 271 -18.56 24.50 -11.60
C SER A 271 -19.87 24.13 -10.90
N LEU A 272 -20.17 24.84 -9.86
CA LEU A 272 -21.49 24.87 -9.26
C LEU A 272 -22.46 25.45 -10.32
N ARG A 273 -23.00 24.63 -11.19
CA ARG A 273 -24.21 24.95 -11.92
C ARG A 273 -25.33 25.05 -10.89
N ARG A 274 -25.62 26.29 -10.49
CA ARG A 274 -26.89 26.63 -9.83
C ARG A 274 -28.01 26.22 -10.78
N ARG A 275 -28.71 25.13 -10.48
CA ARG A 275 -30.02 24.86 -11.06
C ARG A 275 -30.95 25.96 -10.55
N ARG A 276 -31.36 26.88 -11.44
CA ARG A 276 -32.51 27.74 -11.21
C ARG A 276 -33.71 26.78 -11.06
N VAL A 277 -34.29 26.79 -9.89
CA VAL A 277 -35.64 26.23 -9.68
C VAL A 277 -36.59 27.27 -10.25
N GLU A 278 -37.16 27.00 -11.41
CA GLU A 278 -38.31 27.71 -11.89
C GLU A 278 -39.53 27.16 -11.14
N GLY A 279 -40.13 27.99 -10.32
CA GLY A 279 -41.37 27.67 -9.64
C GLY A 279 -42.56 27.67 -10.64
N PRO A 280 -43.66 26.98 -10.30
CA PRO A 280 -44.82 26.93 -11.17
C PRO A 280 -45.46 28.29 -11.26
N VAL A 281 -45.79 28.71 -12.48
CA VAL A 281 -46.66 29.83 -12.79
C VAL A 281 -48.08 29.26 -12.89
N ASP A 282 -49.00 29.93 -12.20
CA ASP A 282 -50.44 29.64 -12.12
C ASP A 282 -51.12 29.40 -13.49
#